data_efb69337d2d70bd18480490bcd6f478c
#
_entry.id   efb69337d2d70bd18480490bcd6f478c
#
_cell.length_a   1.000
_cell.length_b   1.000
_cell.length_c   1.000
_cell.angle_alpha   90.00
_cell.angle_beta   90.00
_cell.angle_gamma   90.00
#
_symmetry.space_group_name_H-M   'P 1'
#
loop_
_entity.id
_entity.type
_entity.pdbx_description
1 polymer ?
#
loop_
_entity_poly.entity_id
_entity_poly.type
_entity_poly.pdbx_seq_one_letter_code
_entity_poly.pdbx_strand_id
1 'polypeptide(L)'
;MKFMKKRKIRRIASLFMAVLMVAALMPGSITNTKADDKTAESGVVVDAGTWENNERTTTWDFSKYSGSSSLTLAEGDEVGRIKVAAGTAYVKTKGAGLSAQKTKDAVIAVPVDPTATSATLTLEFSSNNNNRYVYVGDKSGENAIICLNTAGREELPNAVNINADKVATVTVSSAAFEDGYILLTPDTLASGDSGEMKIKNLKLVESKDNGDRTWNFR
;
A
#
# COMPACT_ATOMS: atom_id res chain seq x y z
N MET A 1 -28.97 27.66 47.29
CA MET A 1 -29.36 26.27 46.94
C MET A 1 -29.81 26.09 45.51
N LYS A 2 -29.41 26.96 44.56
CA LYS A 2 -29.80 26.90 43.13
C LYS A 2 -28.70 26.43 42.18
N PHE A 3 -27.45 26.34 42.60
CA PHE A 3 -26.31 26.01 41.72
C PHE A 3 -26.05 24.50 41.55
N MET A 4 -26.52 23.64 42.42
CA MET A 4 -26.29 22.19 42.33
C MET A 4 -27.17 21.47 41.30
N LYS A 5 -28.37 21.99 40.98
CA LYS A 5 -29.28 21.34 39.99
C LYS A 5 -28.79 21.44 38.54
N LYS A 6 -28.10 22.55 38.19
CA LYS A 6 -27.62 22.75 36.80
C LYS A 6 -26.45 21.82 36.38
N ARG A 7 -25.59 21.41 37.35
CA ARG A 7 -24.46 20.50 37.05
C ARG A 7 -24.90 19.04 36.82
N LYS A 8 -25.93 18.58 37.51
CA LYS A 8 -26.47 17.21 37.30
C LYS A 8 -27.16 17.06 35.95
N ILE A 9 -27.91 18.08 35.51
CA ILE A 9 -28.60 18.03 34.18
C ILE A 9 -27.62 18.05 33.04
N ARG A 10 -26.49 18.80 33.13
CA ARG A 10 -25.45 18.81 32.10
C ARG A 10 -24.70 17.48 31.98
N ARG A 11 -24.49 16.76 33.10
CA ARG A 11 -23.86 15.43 33.09
C ARG A 11 -24.76 14.36 32.52
N ILE A 12 -26.07 14.43 32.75
CA ILE A 12 -27.04 13.51 32.17
C ILE A 12 -27.21 13.76 30.67
N ALA A 13 -27.24 15.02 30.23
CA ALA A 13 -27.31 15.36 28.81
C ALA A 13 -26.05 14.92 28.02
N SER A 14 -24.85 15.03 28.63
CA SER A 14 -23.61 14.57 27.98
C SER A 14 -23.53 13.03 27.90
N LEU A 15 -24.08 12.33 28.89
CA LEU A 15 -24.14 10.87 28.89
C LEU A 15 -25.14 10.34 27.84
N PHE A 16 -26.29 11.02 27.68
CA PHE A 16 -27.27 10.68 26.64
C PHE A 16 -26.73 10.97 25.24
N MET A 17 -25.97 12.05 25.04
CA MET A 17 -25.35 12.35 23.76
C MET A 17 -24.25 11.35 23.40
N ALA A 18 -23.46 10.88 24.38
CA ALA A 18 -22.46 9.84 24.16
C ALA A 18 -23.12 8.49 23.79
N VAL A 19 -24.23 8.14 24.41
CA VAL A 19 -24.97 6.90 24.10
C VAL A 19 -25.65 6.99 22.74
N LEU A 20 -26.18 8.17 22.33
CA LEU A 20 -26.74 8.36 20.98
C LEU A 20 -25.66 8.34 19.88
N MET A 21 -24.45 8.84 20.14
CA MET A 21 -23.35 8.74 19.16
C MET A 21 -22.87 7.28 18.97
N VAL A 22 -22.86 6.48 20.05
CA VAL A 22 -22.52 5.05 19.94
C VAL A 22 -23.62 4.26 19.19
N ALA A 23 -24.90 4.63 19.34
CA ALA A 23 -25.99 3.99 18.58
C ALA A 23 -26.03 4.41 17.10
N ALA A 24 -25.54 5.62 16.76
CA ALA A 24 -25.40 6.08 15.37
C ALA A 24 -24.18 5.50 14.65
N LEU A 25 -23.24 4.87 15.40
CA LEU A 25 -22.08 4.17 14.89
C LEU A 25 -22.26 2.65 14.83
N MET A 26 -23.50 2.15 15.00
CA MET A 26 -23.78 0.78 14.59
C MET A 26 -23.92 0.79 13.07
N PRO A 27 -22.93 0.29 12.32
CA PRO A 27 -23.05 0.19 10.88
C PRO A 27 -24.23 -0.72 10.60
N GLY A 28 -25.16 -0.24 9.78
CA GLY A 28 -26.05 -1.13 9.08
C GLY A 28 -25.20 -2.21 8.45
N SER A 29 -25.53 -3.45 8.74
CA SER A 29 -24.89 -4.70 8.29
C SER A 29 -23.52 -4.46 7.66
N ILE A 30 -22.45 -4.71 8.43
CA ILE A 30 -21.17 -5.05 7.85
C ILE A 30 -21.47 -6.34 7.07
N THR A 31 -21.78 -6.21 5.79
CA THR A 31 -21.54 -7.30 4.87
C THR A 31 -20.04 -7.50 4.97
N ASN A 32 -19.61 -8.50 5.74
CA ASN A 32 -18.28 -9.07 5.59
C ASN A 32 -18.23 -9.58 4.15
N THR A 33 -17.93 -8.69 3.21
CA THR A 33 -17.46 -9.09 1.91
C THR A 33 -16.14 -9.77 2.20
N LYS A 34 -16.19 -11.10 2.24
CA LYS A 34 -14.99 -11.92 2.36
C LYS A 34 -14.06 -11.44 1.24
N ALA A 35 -12.87 -10.99 1.61
CA ALA A 35 -11.84 -10.64 0.63
C ALA A 35 -11.68 -11.83 -0.32
N ASP A 36 -11.80 -11.57 -1.62
CA ASP A 36 -11.65 -12.61 -2.63
C ASP A 36 -10.20 -12.68 -3.09
N ASP A 37 -9.63 -13.88 -3.02
CA ASP A 37 -8.32 -14.16 -3.62
C ASP A 37 -8.47 -14.36 -5.13
N LYS A 38 -8.08 -13.35 -5.89
CA LYS A 38 -8.10 -13.33 -7.36
C LYS A 38 -6.81 -13.87 -8.01
N THR A 39 -5.93 -14.50 -7.24
CA THR A 39 -4.62 -14.98 -7.74
C THR A 39 -4.78 -15.91 -8.93
N ALA A 40 -5.66 -16.90 -8.85
CA ALA A 40 -5.89 -17.86 -9.93
C ALA A 40 -6.46 -17.18 -11.18
N GLU A 41 -7.40 -16.26 -11.04
CA GLU A 41 -7.99 -15.52 -12.16
C GLU A 41 -7.01 -14.55 -12.82
N SER A 42 -6.10 -13.96 -12.02
CA SER A 42 -5.12 -12.99 -12.48
C SER A 42 -3.95 -13.61 -13.23
N GLY A 43 -3.72 -14.92 -13.09
CA GLY A 43 -2.55 -15.60 -13.62
C GLY A 43 -1.22 -15.04 -13.10
N VAL A 44 -1.23 -14.26 -12.01
CA VAL A 44 -0.01 -13.75 -11.39
C VAL A 44 0.85 -14.91 -10.92
N VAL A 45 2.14 -14.85 -11.22
CA VAL A 45 3.12 -15.81 -10.69
C VAL A 45 3.74 -15.21 -9.45
N VAL A 46 3.63 -15.94 -8.34
CA VAL A 46 4.22 -15.55 -7.06
C VAL A 46 5.30 -16.57 -6.70
N ASP A 47 6.51 -16.08 -6.46
CA ASP A 47 7.59 -16.86 -5.86
C ASP A 47 7.86 -16.29 -4.46
N ALA A 48 7.38 -17.01 -3.45
CA ALA A 48 7.58 -16.66 -2.05
C ALA A 48 8.75 -17.46 -1.51
N GLY A 49 9.90 -16.83 -1.45
CA GLY A 49 11.12 -17.44 -0.92
C GLY A 49 11.06 -17.76 0.58
N THR A 50 12.02 -18.54 1.03
CA THR A 50 12.26 -18.85 2.44
C THR A 50 13.24 -17.85 3.06
N TRP A 51 13.27 -17.77 4.41
CA TRP A 51 14.28 -17.00 5.12
C TRP A 51 15.65 -17.68 5.05
N GLU A 52 16.63 -16.97 4.47
CA GLU A 52 18.03 -17.40 4.40
C GLU A 52 18.92 -16.25 4.83
N ASN A 53 19.82 -16.48 5.77
CA ASN A 53 20.75 -15.46 6.30
C ASN A 53 20.06 -14.14 6.72
N ASN A 54 18.87 -14.28 7.36
CA ASN A 54 18.02 -13.14 7.77
C ASN A 54 17.43 -12.32 6.62
N GLU A 55 17.45 -12.82 5.41
CA GLU A 55 16.77 -12.22 4.26
C GLU A 55 15.73 -13.19 3.67
N ARG A 56 14.63 -12.64 3.16
CA ARG A 56 13.63 -13.35 2.37
C ARG A 56 13.31 -12.55 1.12
N THR A 57 13.27 -13.20 -0.03
CA THR A 57 12.86 -12.59 -1.28
C THR A 57 11.49 -13.14 -1.70
N THR A 58 10.55 -12.24 -2.02
CA THR A 58 9.26 -12.58 -2.66
C THR A 58 9.14 -11.81 -3.96
N THR A 59 8.68 -12.47 -5.03
CA THR A 59 8.46 -11.83 -6.33
C THR A 59 7.03 -12.04 -6.82
N TRP A 60 6.50 -11.04 -7.54
CA TRP A 60 5.19 -11.08 -8.21
C TRP A 60 5.36 -10.68 -9.67
N ASP A 61 4.93 -11.54 -10.59
CA ASP A 61 4.91 -11.26 -12.04
C ASP A 61 3.46 -11.12 -12.52
N PHE A 62 3.03 -9.88 -12.71
CA PHE A 62 1.69 -9.54 -13.24
C PHE A 62 1.65 -9.54 -14.77
N SER A 63 2.79 -9.74 -15.44
CA SER A 63 2.86 -9.72 -16.92
C SER A 63 2.20 -10.95 -17.54
N LYS A 64 1.91 -11.97 -16.77
CA LYS A 64 1.32 -13.24 -17.23
C LYS A 64 -0.18 -13.19 -17.44
N TYR A 65 -0.87 -12.13 -16.98
CA TYR A 65 -2.30 -12.04 -17.20
C TYR A 65 -2.66 -11.94 -18.69
N SER A 66 -3.42 -12.93 -19.17
CA SER A 66 -3.80 -13.07 -20.58
C SER A 66 -5.30 -12.88 -20.83
N GLY A 67 -6.07 -12.47 -19.84
CA GLY A 67 -7.52 -12.24 -19.96
C GLY A 67 -7.88 -11.25 -21.08
N SER A 68 -9.05 -11.40 -21.68
CA SER A 68 -9.56 -10.52 -22.74
C SER A 68 -10.00 -9.15 -22.23
N SER A 69 -10.35 -9.04 -20.95
CA SER A 69 -10.72 -7.80 -20.24
C SER A 69 -9.87 -7.65 -19.00
N SER A 70 -9.75 -6.44 -18.46
CA SER A 70 -9.07 -6.22 -17.18
C SER A 70 -9.84 -6.91 -16.05
N LEU A 71 -9.12 -7.61 -15.16
CA LEU A 71 -9.67 -8.14 -13.91
C LEU A 71 -9.81 -7.00 -12.91
N THR A 72 -11.02 -6.77 -12.42
CA THR A 72 -11.30 -5.76 -11.39
C THR A 72 -11.02 -6.32 -10.01
N LEU A 73 -10.33 -5.52 -9.19
CA LEU A 73 -10.02 -5.80 -7.80
C LEU A 73 -10.70 -4.71 -6.95
N ALA A 74 -11.68 -5.09 -6.14
CA ALA A 74 -12.32 -4.20 -5.18
C ALA A 74 -11.49 -4.08 -3.89
N GLU A 75 -11.85 -3.13 -3.04
CA GLU A 75 -11.29 -3.03 -1.70
C GLU A 75 -11.47 -4.37 -0.95
N GLY A 76 -10.38 -4.85 -0.37
CA GLY A 76 -10.30 -6.12 0.32
C GLY A 76 -9.86 -7.29 -0.55
N ASP A 77 -10.02 -7.23 -1.89
CA ASP A 77 -9.56 -8.29 -2.78
C ASP A 77 -8.04 -8.45 -2.73
N GLU A 78 -7.57 -9.68 -2.95
CA GLU A 78 -6.16 -10.04 -2.95
C GLU A 78 -5.74 -10.67 -4.29
N VAL A 79 -4.49 -10.46 -4.65
CA VAL A 79 -3.83 -11.12 -5.77
C VAL A 79 -2.39 -11.47 -5.38
N GLY A 80 -2.10 -12.75 -5.22
CA GLY A 80 -0.80 -13.20 -4.72
C GLY A 80 -0.47 -12.64 -3.33
N ARG A 81 -1.46 -12.51 -2.44
CA ARG A 81 -1.37 -11.88 -1.11
C ARG A 81 -1.18 -10.34 -1.13
N ILE A 82 -0.98 -9.72 -2.29
CA ILE A 82 -1.07 -8.27 -2.41
C ILE A 82 -2.55 -7.89 -2.32
N LYS A 83 -2.89 -6.97 -1.42
CA LYS A 83 -4.25 -6.56 -1.12
C LYS A 83 -4.57 -5.19 -1.70
N VAL A 84 -5.80 -4.98 -2.15
CA VAL A 84 -6.34 -3.64 -2.38
C VAL A 84 -6.82 -3.09 -1.04
N ALA A 85 -6.04 -2.20 -0.43
CA ALA A 85 -6.34 -1.64 0.88
C ALA A 85 -7.44 -0.58 0.84
N ALA A 86 -7.60 0.10 -0.30
CA ALA A 86 -8.67 1.05 -0.53
C ALA A 86 -8.97 1.19 -2.03
N GLY A 87 -10.19 1.57 -2.35
CA GLY A 87 -10.64 1.91 -3.70
C GLY A 87 -10.72 0.72 -4.65
N THR A 88 -10.32 0.93 -5.91
CA THR A 88 -10.40 -0.10 -6.95
C THR A 88 -9.12 -0.15 -7.77
N ALA A 89 -8.57 -1.36 -7.90
CA ALA A 89 -7.43 -1.66 -8.74
C ALA A 89 -7.80 -2.63 -9.88
N TYR A 90 -6.86 -2.91 -10.77
CA TYR A 90 -7.09 -3.79 -11.91
C TYR A 90 -5.83 -4.58 -12.26
N VAL A 91 -5.98 -5.88 -12.61
CA VAL A 91 -4.94 -6.56 -13.37
C VAL A 91 -5.25 -6.33 -14.85
N LYS A 92 -4.39 -5.60 -15.54
CA LYS A 92 -4.61 -5.15 -16.93
C LYS A 92 -4.28 -6.25 -17.93
N THR A 93 -5.06 -6.27 -19.03
CA THR A 93 -4.85 -7.19 -20.16
C THR A 93 -3.46 -7.04 -20.78
N LYS A 94 -3.07 -8.04 -21.56
CA LYS A 94 -1.82 -8.07 -22.36
C LYS A 94 -0.56 -7.86 -21.52
N GLY A 95 -0.56 -8.34 -20.29
CA GLY A 95 0.60 -8.25 -19.39
C GLY A 95 0.97 -6.82 -18.99
N ALA A 96 0.02 -5.86 -19.04
CA ALA A 96 0.30 -4.47 -18.68
C ALA A 96 0.48 -4.26 -17.16
N GLY A 97 0.18 -5.27 -16.34
CA GLY A 97 0.47 -5.28 -14.91
C GLY A 97 -0.68 -4.93 -13.99
N LEU A 98 -0.38 -4.84 -12.70
CA LEU A 98 -1.29 -4.38 -11.65
C LEU A 98 -1.40 -2.85 -11.73
N SER A 99 -2.61 -2.37 -11.99
CA SER A 99 -2.92 -0.94 -12.15
C SER A 99 -3.68 -0.42 -10.96
N ALA A 100 -3.20 0.66 -10.37
CA ALA A 100 -3.90 1.45 -9.37
C ALA A 100 -3.94 2.92 -9.80
N GLN A 101 -5.03 3.62 -9.51
CA GLN A 101 -5.27 4.99 -9.95
C GLN A 101 -5.68 5.89 -8.79
N LYS A 102 -5.12 7.12 -8.74
CA LYS A 102 -5.56 8.16 -7.81
C LYS A 102 -7.07 8.44 -7.91
N THR A 103 -7.58 8.55 -9.14
CA THR A 103 -9.01 8.83 -9.41
C THR A 103 -9.96 7.69 -9.01
N LYS A 104 -9.44 6.58 -8.55
CA LYS A 104 -10.17 5.43 -8.01
C LYS A 104 -9.87 5.21 -6.53
N ASP A 105 -9.19 6.16 -5.89
CA ASP A 105 -8.73 6.10 -4.49
C ASP A 105 -7.98 4.81 -4.16
N ALA A 106 -7.32 4.22 -5.18
CA ALA A 106 -6.69 2.92 -5.06
C ALA A 106 -5.43 2.99 -4.20
N VAL A 107 -5.34 2.10 -3.23
CA VAL A 107 -4.15 1.86 -2.41
C VAL A 107 -3.82 0.37 -2.47
N ILE A 108 -2.58 0.06 -2.81
CA ILE A 108 -2.07 -1.31 -2.86
C ILE A 108 -1.25 -1.58 -1.60
N ALA A 109 -1.56 -2.68 -0.91
CA ALA A 109 -0.87 -3.14 0.29
C ALA A 109 -0.01 -4.37 -0.04
N VAL A 110 1.31 -4.20 -0.01
CA VAL A 110 2.30 -5.26 -0.25
C VAL A 110 2.59 -5.96 1.08
N PRO A 111 2.36 -7.27 1.22
CA PRO A 111 2.52 -7.96 2.49
C PRO A 111 4.00 -8.02 2.90
N VAL A 112 4.26 -7.79 4.18
CA VAL A 112 5.57 -7.82 4.81
C VAL A 112 5.49 -8.70 6.06
N ASP A 113 6.55 -9.45 6.34
CA ASP A 113 6.65 -10.24 7.58
C ASP A 113 6.74 -9.28 8.79
N PRO A 114 5.91 -9.45 9.82
CA PRO A 114 5.91 -8.57 10.98
C PRO A 114 7.22 -8.59 11.78
N THR A 115 8.09 -9.56 11.53
CA THR A 115 9.41 -9.65 12.16
C THR A 115 10.54 -9.01 11.32
N ALA A 116 10.24 -8.54 10.11
CA ALA A 116 11.20 -7.80 9.30
C ALA A 116 11.47 -6.42 9.90
N THR A 117 12.73 -6.00 9.91
CA THR A 117 13.16 -4.67 10.38
C THR A 117 13.31 -3.67 9.26
N SER A 118 13.47 -4.17 8.04
CA SER A 118 13.50 -3.37 6.82
C SER A 118 13.01 -4.19 5.62
N ALA A 119 12.64 -3.48 4.56
CA ALA A 119 12.24 -4.09 3.30
C ALA A 119 12.71 -3.24 2.11
N THR A 120 13.23 -3.91 1.08
CA THR A 120 13.60 -3.30 -0.20
C THR A 120 12.63 -3.75 -1.26
N LEU A 121 11.91 -2.78 -1.85
CA LEU A 121 11.02 -3.01 -2.98
C LEU A 121 11.75 -2.63 -4.28
N THR A 122 11.72 -3.53 -5.25
CA THR A 122 12.09 -3.23 -6.64
C THR A 122 10.83 -3.37 -7.49
N LEU A 123 10.41 -2.29 -8.14
CA LEU A 123 9.20 -2.23 -8.94
C LEU A 123 9.56 -1.93 -10.40
N GLU A 124 9.11 -2.79 -11.32
CA GLU A 124 9.14 -2.55 -12.75
C GLU A 124 7.77 -2.03 -13.19
N PHE A 125 7.74 -0.87 -13.84
CA PHE A 125 6.52 -0.25 -14.34
C PHE A 125 6.36 -0.49 -15.85
N SER A 126 5.14 -0.76 -16.31
CA SER A 126 4.86 -0.94 -17.76
C SER A 126 4.80 0.39 -18.50
N SER A 127 4.64 1.50 -17.82
CA SER A 127 4.59 2.85 -18.41
C SER A 127 5.26 3.87 -17.49
N ASN A 128 5.71 4.97 -18.07
CA ASN A 128 6.24 6.13 -17.37
C ASN A 128 5.42 7.38 -17.74
N ASN A 129 5.34 8.33 -16.80
CA ASN A 129 4.69 9.62 -17.03
C ASN A 129 5.25 10.66 -16.05
N ASN A 130 5.68 11.80 -16.55
CA ASN A 130 6.36 12.86 -15.80
C ASN A 130 5.54 13.44 -14.64
N ASN A 131 4.22 13.33 -14.71
CA ASN A 131 3.34 13.93 -13.71
C ASN A 131 2.89 12.93 -12.63
N ARG A 132 3.29 11.65 -12.73
CA ARG A 132 2.83 10.59 -11.85
C ARG A 132 3.90 10.16 -10.89
N TYR A 133 3.47 9.85 -9.68
CA TYR A 133 4.34 9.34 -8.63
C TYR A 133 3.58 8.39 -7.70
N VAL A 134 4.32 7.67 -6.88
CA VAL A 134 3.78 6.67 -5.95
C VAL A 134 4.40 6.92 -4.58
N TYR A 135 3.59 7.19 -3.58
CA TYR A 135 4.02 7.17 -2.18
C TYR A 135 4.28 5.73 -1.76
N VAL A 136 5.40 5.49 -1.09
CA VAL A 136 5.76 4.20 -0.47
C VAL A 136 5.66 4.37 1.04
N GLY A 137 4.80 3.59 1.69
CA GLY A 137 4.38 3.81 3.06
C GLY A 137 3.21 4.80 3.14
N ASP A 138 3.19 5.64 4.16
CA ASP A 138 2.16 6.67 4.28
C ASP A 138 2.31 7.82 3.26
N LYS A 139 1.29 8.66 3.15
CA LYS A 139 1.30 9.82 2.24
C LYS A 139 2.10 11.02 2.77
N SER A 140 2.76 10.93 3.92
CA SER A 140 3.59 12.02 4.43
C SER A 140 4.80 12.31 3.54
N GLY A 141 5.22 11.32 2.74
CA GLY A 141 6.43 11.37 1.93
C GLY A 141 7.71 11.21 2.76
N GLU A 142 7.60 10.88 4.04
CA GLU A 142 8.75 10.67 4.92
C GLU A 142 9.58 9.45 4.51
N ASN A 143 8.95 8.43 3.91
CA ASN A 143 9.63 7.20 3.50
C ASN A 143 10.27 7.35 2.12
N ALA A 144 9.48 7.23 1.07
CA ALA A 144 9.95 7.42 -0.30
C ALA A 144 8.79 7.81 -1.24
N ILE A 145 9.11 8.55 -2.29
CA ILE A 145 8.19 8.85 -3.38
C ILE A 145 8.83 8.40 -4.68
N ILE A 146 8.25 7.40 -5.35
CA ILE A 146 8.73 6.94 -6.66
C ILE A 146 8.15 7.82 -7.74
N CYS A 147 9.00 8.54 -8.45
CA CYS A 147 8.62 9.33 -9.60
C CYS A 147 8.65 8.46 -10.87
N LEU A 148 7.52 8.36 -11.57
CA LEU A 148 7.40 7.61 -12.83
C LEU A 148 7.99 8.40 -14.01
N ASN A 149 9.21 8.88 -13.83
CA ASN A 149 9.94 9.71 -14.77
C ASN A 149 11.45 9.49 -14.61
N THR A 150 12.18 9.51 -15.70
CA THR A 150 13.65 9.39 -15.72
C THR A 150 14.37 10.73 -15.56
N ALA A 151 13.67 11.86 -15.73
CA ALA A 151 14.28 13.20 -15.75
C ALA A 151 14.46 13.86 -14.37
N GLY A 152 14.02 13.19 -13.30
CA GLY A 152 14.10 13.72 -11.95
C GLY A 152 12.95 14.70 -11.61
N ARG A 153 12.54 14.68 -10.35
CA ARG A 153 11.70 15.71 -9.73
C ARG A 153 12.30 16.07 -8.39
N GLU A 154 13.15 17.08 -8.43
CA GLU A 154 13.84 17.61 -7.23
C GLU A 154 12.85 18.25 -6.24
N GLU A 155 11.59 18.48 -6.65
CA GLU A 155 10.57 19.17 -5.86
C GLU A 155 9.90 18.26 -4.81
N LEU A 156 9.98 16.93 -4.96
CA LEU A 156 9.37 16.00 -4.03
C LEU A 156 10.40 15.50 -3.01
N PRO A 157 10.08 15.52 -1.70
CA PRO A 157 10.98 14.99 -0.68
C PRO A 157 11.21 13.49 -0.89
N ASN A 158 12.42 13.02 -0.63
CA ASN A 158 12.78 11.60 -0.75
C ASN A 158 12.42 10.95 -2.10
N ALA A 159 12.50 11.75 -3.19
CA ALA A 159 12.16 11.30 -4.53
C ALA A 159 13.14 10.27 -5.06
N VAL A 160 12.62 9.16 -5.55
CA VAL A 160 13.35 8.11 -6.27
C VAL A 160 12.81 8.03 -7.68
N ASN A 161 13.66 8.30 -8.68
CA ASN A 161 13.25 8.24 -10.07
C ASN A 161 13.38 6.81 -10.62
N ILE A 162 12.44 6.41 -11.50
CA ILE A 162 12.65 5.19 -12.28
C ILE A 162 13.86 5.37 -13.20
N ASN A 163 14.55 4.29 -13.47
CA ASN A 163 15.64 4.25 -14.44
C ASN A 163 15.11 4.13 -15.89
N ALA A 164 16.02 4.01 -16.88
CA ALA A 164 15.66 3.85 -18.29
C ALA A 164 14.82 2.59 -18.56
N ASP A 165 15.00 1.54 -17.76
CA ASP A 165 14.25 0.28 -17.84
C ASP A 165 12.90 0.36 -17.11
N LYS A 166 12.52 1.54 -16.60
CA LYS A 166 11.32 1.81 -15.81
C LYS A 166 11.28 1.09 -14.47
N VAL A 167 12.42 0.89 -13.85
CA VAL A 167 12.59 0.25 -12.55
C VAL A 167 12.94 1.28 -11.50
N ALA A 168 12.30 1.19 -10.35
CA ALA A 168 12.70 1.87 -9.12
C ALA A 168 13.01 0.86 -8.02
N THR A 169 13.98 1.18 -7.18
CA THR A 169 14.31 0.43 -5.98
C THR A 169 14.29 1.37 -4.78
N VAL A 170 13.51 1.03 -3.76
CA VAL A 170 13.38 1.79 -2.52
C VAL A 170 13.53 0.87 -1.32
N THR A 171 14.21 1.34 -0.28
CA THR A 171 14.31 0.63 1.00
C THR A 171 13.60 1.43 2.08
N VAL A 172 12.76 0.76 2.83
CA VAL A 172 11.99 1.32 3.95
C VAL A 172 12.26 0.53 5.22
N SER A 173 12.25 1.21 6.36
CA SER A 173 12.33 0.57 7.67
C SER A 173 10.96 0.06 8.13
N SER A 174 10.93 -0.75 9.19
CA SER A 174 9.69 -1.24 9.79
C SER A 174 8.75 -0.13 10.27
N ALA A 175 9.24 1.08 10.46
CA ALA A 175 8.40 2.25 10.78
C ALA A 175 7.42 2.62 9.65
N ALA A 176 7.72 2.20 8.41
CA ALA A 176 6.84 2.39 7.24
C ALA A 176 5.82 1.26 7.05
N PHE A 177 5.84 0.22 7.92
CA PHE A 177 4.91 -0.90 7.80
C PHE A 177 3.62 -0.57 8.55
N GLU A 178 2.49 -0.76 7.88
CA GLU A 178 1.16 -0.57 8.45
C GLU A 178 0.45 -1.93 8.48
N ASP A 179 0.16 -2.43 9.67
CA ASP A 179 -0.54 -3.71 9.88
C ASP A 179 0.08 -4.91 9.12
N GLY A 180 1.41 -4.95 8.95
CA GLY A 180 2.12 -5.99 8.21
C GLY A 180 2.10 -5.78 6.69
N TYR A 181 1.94 -4.54 6.24
CA TYR A 181 1.97 -4.16 4.82
C TYR A 181 2.81 -2.90 4.60
N ILE A 182 3.35 -2.78 3.39
CA ILE A 182 3.87 -1.52 2.84
C ILE A 182 2.82 -1.01 1.85
N LEU A 183 2.33 0.21 2.06
CA LEU A 183 1.34 0.82 1.21
C LEU A 183 2.00 1.45 -0.02
N LEU A 184 1.37 1.30 -1.18
CA LEU A 184 1.71 1.96 -2.44
C LEU A 184 0.52 2.80 -2.87
N THR A 185 0.64 4.13 -2.78
CA THR A 185 -0.44 5.06 -3.11
C THR A 185 -0.07 5.89 -4.33
N PRO A 186 -0.74 5.68 -5.48
CA PRO A 186 -0.50 6.48 -6.68
C PRO A 186 -1.04 7.89 -6.53
N ASP A 187 -0.33 8.87 -7.13
CA ASP A 187 -0.75 10.26 -7.19
C ASP A 187 -0.26 10.93 -8.48
N THR A 188 -0.66 12.19 -8.71
CA THR A 188 -0.26 12.99 -9.87
C THR A 188 -0.26 14.48 -9.54
N LEU A 189 0.66 15.22 -10.15
CA LEU A 189 0.68 16.68 -10.12
C LEU A 189 -0.18 17.32 -11.22
N ALA A 190 -0.57 16.54 -12.24
CA ALA A 190 -1.35 17.04 -13.35
C ALA A 190 -2.84 17.03 -13.02
N SER A 191 -3.49 18.20 -13.15
CA SER A 191 -4.95 18.28 -13.07
C SER A 191 -5.58 17.44 -14.19
N GLY A 192 -6.57 16.60 -13.84
CA GLY A 192 -7.28 15.74 -14.79
C GLY A 192 -6.54 14.45 -15.20
N ASP A 193 -5.29 14.24 -14.77
CA ASP A 193 -4.63 12.96 -14.93
C ASP A 193 -5.17 11.92 -13.94
N SER A 194 -5.28 10.66 -14.37
CA SER A 194 -5.75 9.56 -13.51
C SER A 194 -4.79 9.23 -12.35
N GLY A 195 -3.55 9.70 -12.42
CA GLY A 195 -2.50 9.30 -11.48
C GLY A 195 -2.28 7.78 -11.49
N GLU A 196 -2.28 7.14 -12.67
CA GLU A 196 -2.20 5.68 -12.77
C GLU A 196 -0.76 5.20 -12.62
N MET A 197 -0.51 4.28 -11.68
CA MET A 197 0.66 3.41 -11.69
C MET A 197 0.30 2.05 -12.29
N LYS A 198 1.25 1.41 -12.99
CA LYS A 198 1.11 0.06 -13.52
C LYS A 198 2.38 -0.74 -13.20
N ILE A 199 2.28 -1.62 -12.21
CA ILE A 199 3.38 -2.47 -11.77
C ILE A 199 3.34 -3.76 -12.60
N LYS A 200 4.39 -4.00 -13.40
CA LYS A 200 4.54 -5.21 -14.20
C LYS A 200 5.16 -6.34 -13.38
N ASN A 201 6.25 -6.02 -12.66
CA ASN A 201 6.91 -6.92 -11.74
C ASN A 201 7.20 -6.19 -10.43
N LEU A 202 7.10 -6.93 -9.33
CA LEU A 202 7.46 -6.46 -8.00
C LEU A 202 8.35 -7.52 -7.35
N LYS A 203 9.46 -7.07 -6.76
CA LYS A 203 10.32 -7.87 -5.90
C LYS A 203 10.41 -7.20 -4.54
N LEU A 204 10.19 -7.97 -3.50
CA LEU A 204 10.36 -7.56 -2.11
C LEU A 204 11.51 -8.38 -1.51
N VAL A 205 12.51 -7.70 -0.96
CA VAL A 205 13.55 -8.31 -0.13
C VAL A 205 13.34 -7.79 1.29
N GLU A 206 13.02 -8.70 2.19
CA GLU A 206 12.81 -8.40 3.60
C GLU A 206 14.06 -8.79 4.39
N SER A 207 14.45 -7.98 5.36
CA SER A 207 15.61 -8.24 6.20
C SER A 207 15.24 -8.18 7.68
N LYS A 208 15.83 -9.06 8.49
CA LYS A 208 15.73 -9.07 9.96
C LYS A 208 17.04 -8.59 10.57
N ASP A 209 16.94 -7.92 11.70
CA ASP A 209 18.13 -7.61 12.50
C ASP A 209 18.75 -8.93 12.99
N ASN A 210 20.04 -9.11 12.77
CA ASN A 210 20.80 -10.29 13.20
C ASN A 210 20.88 -10.43 14.72
N GLY A 211 20.43 -9.44 15.48
CA GLY A 211 20.54 -9.43 16.91
C GLY A 211 22.00 -9.40 17.41
N ASP A 212 22.96 -9.17 16.51
CA ASP A 212 24.37 -9.03 16.83
C ASP A 212 24.57 -7.74 17.63
N ARG A 213 24.27 -7.84 18.93
CA ARG A 213 24.74 -6.83 19.89
C ARG A 213 26.24 -7.00 20.05
N THR A 214 27.02 -6.28 19.23
CA THR A 214 28.44 -6.10 19.50
C THR A 214 28.58 -5.32 20.82
N TRP A 215 28.76 -6.05 21.91
CA TRP A 215 29.11 -5.46 23.18
C TRP A 215 30.55 -4.96 23.08
N ASN A 216 30.70 -3.69 22.74
CA ASN A 216 32.01 -3.01 22.90
C ASN A 216 32.27 -2.80 24.39
N PHE A 217 32.88 -3.76 25.06
CA PHE A 217 33.48 -3.56 26.36
C PHE A 217 34.72 -2.67 26.18
N ARG A 218 34.62 -1.41 26.59
CA ARG A 218 35.76 -0.53 26.79
C ARG A 218 36.13 -0.56 28.27
#